data_0d86aac2bac6dd81c98a61ba17a43f39
#
_entry.id   0d86aac2bac6dd81c98a61ba17a43f39
#
_cell.length_a   1.000
_cell.length_b   1.000
_cell.length_c   1.000
_cell.angle_alpha   90.00
_cell.angle_beta   90.00
_cell.angle_gamma   90.00
#
_symmetry.space_group_name_H-M   'P 1'
#
loop_
_entity.id
_entity.type
_entity.pdbx_description
1 polymer ?
#
loop_
_entity_poly.entity_id
_entity_poly.type
_entity_poly.pdbx_seq_one_letter_code
_entity_poly.pdbx_strand_id
1 'polypeptide(L)'
;MVKINELMLVTAYALLSLVLTGCSANLVTTTNKKTQLINEETGRFQNLDAGEKSYPLTCKQDCYKPRSDIQCGSDGLCQYTGNKKAFLGGTDFSVKWLGHAAFVIKTSSGETFLTDPVFNDFDWPVNWLFSLVGGEQRKVNVEPDPELIDATDAVLYSHIHYDHFNKSDIETIGRKPGYLVPLNLADHFPSIGANITELGWFSSKKIGDSLVTAVPAHHFSSRTLVPFIYEDNNKDSWNAWLIENKGKTLLFAGDTGYSEHFKVINKRYGDIDVCLLPIASYYSEESPEWYRYVHMTPEDALAAAADLNCKVFIPWGYGNASWGLGDLSSHSALTRFLNMAEKVGTSAEIVILNEGESL
;
A
#
# COMPACT_ATOMS: atom_id res chain seq x y z
N MET A 1 36.69 -27.25 -50.13
CA MET A 1 37.10 -27.22 -48.70
C MET A 1 36.94 -25.81 -48.13
N VAL A 2 35.84 -25.06 -48.45
CA VAL A 2 35.61 -23.68 -47.97
C VAL A 2 34.24 -23.45 -47.36
N LYS A 3 33.33 -24.46 -47.28
CA LYS A 3 31.98 -24.29 -46.74
C LYS A 3 31.76 -24.72 -45.26
N ILE A 4 32.80 -25.22 -44.61
CA ILE A 4 32.68 -25.69 -43.20
C ILE A 4 32.99 -24.58 -42.17
N ASN A 5 33.82 -23.59 -42.58
CA ASN A 5 34.22 -22.50 -41.67
C ASN A 5 33.15 -21.43 -41.44
N GLU A 6 32.26 -21.18 -42.38
CA GLU A 6 31.18 -20.17 -42.22
C GLU A 6 30.06 -20.64 -41.28
N LEU A 7 29.77 -21.94 -41.30
CA LEU A 7 28.72 -22.52 -40.41
C LEU A 7 29.16 -22.58 -38.97
N MET A 8 30.46 -22.75 -38.67
CA MET A 8 30.98 -22.69 -37.31
C MET A 8 31.08 -21.26 -36.76
N LEU A 9 31.30 -20.24 -37.61
CA LEU A 9 31.30 -18.86 -37.13
C LEU A 9 29.86 -18.36 -36.80
N VAL A 10 28.87 -18.74 -37.55
CA VAL A 10 27.46 -18.35 -37.31
C VAL A 10 26.92 -19.03 -36.05
N THR A 11 27.29 -20.30 -35.78
CA THR A 11 26.92 -20.98 -34.53
C THR A 11 27.66 -20.43 -33.32
N ALA A 12 28.91 -19.97 -33.47
CA ALA A 12 29.63 -19.33 -32.37
C ALA A 12 29.05 -17.94 -32.03
N TYR A 13 28.63 -17.17 -33.03
CA TYR A 13 27.95 -15.87 -32.79
C TYR A 13 26.53 -16.06 -32.22
N ALA A 14 25.77 -17.05 -32.63
CA ALA A 14 24.46 -17.37 -32.07
C ALA A 14 24.54 -17.90 -30.62
N LEU A 15 25.59 -18.63 -30.27
CA LEU A 15 25.84 -19.06 -28.90
C LEU A 15 26.41 -17.94 -28.01
N LEU A 16 27.14 -16.97 -28.57
CA LEU A 16 27.66 -15.83 -27.81
C LEU A 16 26.58 -14.75 -27.56
N SER A 17 25.56 -14.66 -28.44
CA SER A 17 24.42 -13.75 -28.22
C SER A 17 23.38 -14.31 -27.24
N LEU A 18 23.40 -15.61 -26.94
CA LEU A 18 22.51 -16.22 -25.94
C LEU A 18 23.08 -16.19 -24.50
N VAL A 19 24.31 -15.74 -24.31
CA VAL A 19 24.96 -15.70 -22.98
C VAL A 19 24.93 -14.30 -22.36
N LEU A 20 24.35 -13.29 -23.04
CA LEU A 20 24.30 -11.90 -22.54
C LEU A 20 22.93 -11.42 -22.07
N THR A 21 21.94 -12.28 -21.96
CA THR A 21 20.79 -12.02 -21.08
C THR A 21 21.18 -12.40 -19.65
N GLY A 22 22.17 -11.71 -19.11
CA GLY A 22 22.50 -11.81 -17.70
C GLY A 22 21.30 -11.32 -16.90
N CYS A 23 20.69 -12.18 -16.10
CA CYS A 23 19.79 -11.76 -15.03
C CYS A 23 20.55 -10.69 -14.23
N SER A 24 20.11 -9.43 -14.34
CA SER A 24 20.70 -8.34 -13.55
C SER A 24 20.27 -8.57 -12.10
N ALA A 25 21.21 -8.95 -11.24
CA ALA A 25 20.93 -9.09 -9.82
C ALA A 25 20.48 -7.74 -9.24
N ASN A 26 19.50 -7.77 -8.33
CA ASN A 26 19.07 -6.59 -7.62
C ASN A 26 20.17 -6.12 -6.66
N LEU A 27 20.33 -4.82 -6.52
CA LEU A 27 21.20 -4.21 -5.51
C LEU A 27 20.37 -3.96 -4.24
N VAL A 28 20.59 -4.77 -3.21
CA VAL A 28 19.87 -4.67 -1.95
C VAL A 28 20.73 -4.01 -0.88
N THR A 29 20.18 -2.99 -0.24
CA THR A 29 20.76 -2.32 0.94
C THR A 29 19.80 -2.43 2.10
N THR A 30 20.25 -2.90 3.26
CA THR A 30 19.40 -3.05 4.45
C THR A 30 19.89 -2.13 5.57
N THR A 31 18.97 -1.35 6.15
CA THR A 31 19.27 -0.44 7.26
C THR A 31 18.46 -0.80 8.50
N ASN A 32 19.17 -0.88 9.62
CA ASN A 32 18.63 -0.91 10.98
C ASN A 32 17.66 -2.08 11.29
N LYS A 33 18.12 -3.33 11.11
CA LYS A 33 17.36 -4.54 11.48
C LYS A 33 16.94 -4.62 12.97
N LYS A 34 17.58 -3.83 13.85
CA LYS A 34 17.41 -3.94 15.31
C LYS A 34 16.20 -3.19 15.87
N THR A 35 15.53 -2.35 15.08
CA THR A 35 14.42 -1.52 15.57
C THR A 35 13.06 -2.21 15.52
N GLN A 36 12.96 -3.29 14.78
CA GLN A 36 11.71 -4.04 14.66
C GLN A 36 11.68 -5.23 15.61
N LEU A 37 10.54 -5.43 16.25
CA LEU A 37 10.35 -6.53 17.20
C LEU A 37 10.32 -7.86 16.44
N ILE A 38 11.13 -8.81 16.89
CA ILE A 38 11.18 -10.18 16.39
C ILE A 38 10.98 -11.12 17.56
N ASN A 39 10.10 -12.09 17.40
CA ASN A 39 9.99 -13.19 18.34
C ASN A 39 11.21 -14.12 18.17
N GLU A 40 12.01 -14.26 19.19
CA GLU A 40 13.29 -15.00 19.15
C GLU A 40 13.09 -16.51 18.91
N GLU A 41 11.96 -17.08 19.35
CA GLU A 41 11.68 -18.51 19.20
C GLU A 41 11.22 -18.86 17.79
N THR A 42 10.41 -17.97 17.17
CA THR A 42 9.78 -18.24 15.86
C THR A 42 10.47 -17.52 14.70
N GLY A 43 11.30 -16.51 14.98
CA GLY A 43 11.91 -15.64 13.97
C GLY A 43 10.92 -14.71 13.25
N ARG A 44 9.67 -14.62 13.74
CA ARG A 44 8.60 -13.81 13.13
C ARG A 44 8.67 -12.37 13.60
N PHE A 45 8.40 -11.44 12.70
CA PHE A 45 8.18 -10.05 13.07
C PHE A 45 6.90 -9.90 13.90
N GLN A 46 6.88 -8.90 14.78
CA GLN A 46 5.78 -8.62 15.68
C GLN A 46 5.35 -7.16 15.58
N ASN A 47 4.08 -6.90 15.90
CA ASN A 47 3.56 -5.55 16.05
C ASN A 47 4.24 -4.84 17.24
N LEU A 48 4.30 -3.49 17.17
CA LEU A 48 4.89 -2.67 18.23
C LEU A 48 4.13 -2.84 19.54
N ASP A 49 2.82 -3.00 19.47
CA ASP A 49 1.92 -3.31 20.58
C ASP A 49 1.19 -4.62 20.25
N ALA A 50 1.39 -5.62 21.11
CA ALA A 50 0.69 -6.89 21.02
C ALA A 50 -0.68 -6.86 21.74
N GLY A 51 -1.15 -5.65 22.11
CA GLY A 51 -2.29 -5.40 22.96
C GLY A 51 -3.58 -6.16 22.62
N GLU A 52 -4.57 -5.98 23.47
CA GLU A 52 -5.88 -6.63 23.35
C GLU A 52 -6.57 -6.24 22.04
N LYS A 53 -7.31 -7.18 21.46
CA LYS A 53 -8.16 -6.97 20.27
C LYS A 53 -9.40 -6.14 20.61
N SER A 54 -9.25 -5.10 21.41
CA SER A 54 -10.31 -4.16 21.78
C SER A 54 -10.15 -2.86 21.01
N TYR A 55 -11.23 -2.40 20.41
CA TYR A 55 -11.23 -1.20 19.59
C TYR A 55 -12.17 -0.16 20.17
N PRO A 56 -11.80 1.14 20.10
CA PRO A 56 -12.51 2.18 20.83
C PRO A 56 -13.94 2.37 20.35
N LEU A 57 -14.20 2.27 19.07
CA LEU A 57 -15.50 2.58 18.48
C LEU A 57 -15.99 1.48 17.56
N THR A 58 -17.28 1.16 17.67
CA THR A 58 -17.94 0.26 16.75
C THR A 58 -19.33 0.83 16.48
N CYS A 59 -19.65 1.11 15.24
CA CYS A 59 -20.99 1.54 14.88
C CYS A 59 -22.02 0.43 15.14
N LYS A 60 -23.11 0.75 15.82
CA LYS A 60 -24.19 -0.20 16.14
C LYS A 60 -25.46 0.04 15.34
N GLN A 61 -25.69 1.27 14.87
CA GLN A 61 -26.91 1.68 14.17
C GLN A 61 -26.58 2.66 13.05
N ASP A 62 -27.30 2.58 11.95
CA ASP A 62 -27.22 3.49 10.80
C ASP A 62 -25.82 3.61 10.17
N CYS A 63 -24.97 2.63 10.37
CA CYS A 63 -23.61 2.63 9.85
C CYS A 63 -23.57 2.77 8.34
N TYR A 64 -24.47 2.08 7.67
CA TYR A 64 -24.57 2.01 6.21
C TYR A 64 -25.83 2.73 5.70
N LYS A 65 -26.34 3.72 6.45
CA LYS A 65 -27.44 4.54 5.96
C LYS A 65 -27.09 5.13 4.60
N PRO A 66 -27.93 4.92 3.57
CA PRO A 66 -27.67 5.41 2.22
C PRO A 66 -27.42 6.93 2.20
N ARG A 67 -26.51 7.36 1.35
CA ARG A 67 -26.11 8.76 1.18
C ARG A 67 -26.40 9.22 -0.24
N SER A 68 -26.87 10.45 -0.38
CA SER A 68 -27.12 11.07 -1.69
C SER A 68 -25.84 11.49 -2.41
N ASP A 69 -24.73 11.63 -1.67
CA ASP A 69 -23.43 11.99 -2.19
C ASP A 69 -22.58 10.77 -2.63
N ILE A 70 -23.12 9.55 -2.51
CA ILE A 70 -22.57 8.32 -3.11
C ILE A 70 -23.59 7.79 -4.11
N GLN A 71 -23.22 7.78 -5.38
CA GLN A 71 -24.12 7.37 -6.47
C GLN A 71 -23.54 6.15 -7.18
N CYS A 72 -24.39 5.13 -7.37
CA CYS A 72 -24.03 3.89 -8.05
C CYS A 72 -24.86 3.74 -9.32
N GLY A 73 -24.19 3.37 -10.41
CA GLY A 73 -24.83 3.03 -11.69
C GLY A 73 -25.48 1.64 -11.67
N SER A 74 -26.21 1.33 -12.73
CA SER A 74 -26.80 -0.01 -12.92
C SER A 74 -25.78 -1.11 -13.14
N ASP A 75 -24.55 -0.73 -13.51
CA ASP A 75 -23.36 -1.60 -13.63
C ASP A 75 -22.71 -1.91 -12.27
N GLY A 76 -23.21 -1.30 -11.20
CA GLY A 76 -22.69 -1.44 -9.85
C GLY A 76 -21.44 -0.61 -9.59
N LEU A 77 -21.00 0.25 -10.52
CA LEU A 77 -19.92 1.21 -10.28
C LEU A 77 -20.43 2.39 -9.47
N CYS A 78 -19.72 2.74 -8.42
CA CYS A 78 -20.12 3.83 -7.54
C CYS A 78 -19.09 4.97 -7.59
N GLN A 79 -19.55 6.18 -7.28
CA GLN A 79 -18.72 7.38 -7.20
C GLN A 79 -19.20 8.28 -6.07
N TYR A 80 -18.27 8.94 -5.41
CA TYR A 80 -18.55 10.04 -4.52
C TYR A 80 -18.78 11.31 -5.33
N THR A 81 -19.93 11.94 -5.17
CA THR A 81 -20.36 13.15 -5.89
C THR A 81 -20.55 14.35 -4.96
N GLY A 82 -20.19 14.19 -3.68
CA GLY A 82 -20.29 15.25 -2.68
C GLY A 82 -19.30 16.40 -2.91
N ASN A 83 -19.32 17.36 -2.00
CA ASN A 83 -18.44 18.54 -2.11
C ASN A 83 -16.98 18.11 -1.98
N LYS A 84 -16.27 18.15 -3.09
CA LYS A 84 -14.83 17.94 -3.13
C LYS A 84 -14.17 19.27 -2.84
N LYS A 85 -13.75 19.43 -1.60
CA LYS A 85 -12.89 20.56 -1.29
C LYS A 85 -11.55 20.33 -1.98
N ALA A 86 -11.29 21.08 -3.03
CA ALA A 86 -10.01 21.07 -3.70
C ALA A 86 -8.99 21.74 -2.79
N PHE A 87 -8.35 20.97 -1.90
CA PHE A 87 -7.40 21.59 -1.02
C PHE A 87 -6.28 20.65 -0.56
N LEU A 88 -5.13 20.86 -1.12
CA LEU A 88 -3.85 20.59 -0.45
C LEU A 88 -2.99 21.87 -0.37
N GLY A 89 -3.59 23.06 -0.56
CA GLY A 89 -2.90 24.32 -0.42
C GLY A 89 -2.30 24.48 0.97
N GLY A 90 -0.97 24.63 1.04
CA GLY A 90 -0.21 24.74 2.27
C GLY A 90 0.34 23.43 2.83
N THR A 91 0.08 22.27 2.21
CA THR A 91 0.73 21.02 2.57
C THR A 91 1.99 20.73 1.76
N ASP A 92 2.16 21.40 0.62
CA ASP A 92 3.26 21.16 -0.33
C ASP A 92 3.31 19.75 -0.93
N PHE A 93 2.21 18.99 -0.81
CA PHE A 93 2.02 17.71 -1.47
C PHE A 93 0.89 17.78 -2.49
N SER A 94 1.04 17.05 -3.60
CA SER A 94 -0.05 16.69 -4.50
C SER A 94 -0.25 15.18 -4.43
N VAL A 95 -1.49 14.72 -4.31
CA VAL A 95 -1.83 13.32 -4.16
C VAL A 95 -2.81 12.93 -5.26
N LYS A 96 -2.49 11.89 -6.03
CA LYS A 96 -3.42 11.23 -6.97
C LYS A 96 -3.68 9.82 -6.47
N TRP A 97 -4.96 9.49 -6.30
CA TRP A 97 -5.35 8.14 -5.93
C TRP A 97 -5.59 7.29 -7.19
N LEU A 98 -4.88 6.19 -7.33
CA LEU A 98 -5.03 5.28 -8.47
C LEU A 98 -6.06 4.19 -8.20
N GLY A 99 -6.41 3.96 -6.94
CA GLY A 99 -7.30 2.92 -6.47
C GLY A 99 -6.63 2.01 -5.45
N HIS A 100 -7.42 1.38 -4.57
CA HIS A 100 -6.95 0.56 -3.45
C HIS A 100 -5.88 1.30 -2.63
N ALA A 101 -4.66 0.76 -2.52
CA ALA A 101 -3.53 1.34 -1.79
C ALA A 101 -2.54 2.12 -2.70
N ALA A 102 -2.84 2.23 -4.00
CA ALA A 102 -1.94 2.85 -4.96
C ALA A 102 -2.15 4.37 -5.03
N PHE A 103 -1.12 5.12 -4.64
CA PHE A 103 -1.10 6.59 -4.71
C PHE A 103 0.12 7.09 -5.45
N VAL A 104 -0.06 8.18 -6.17
CA VAL A 104 1.04 9.03 -6.63
C VAL A 104 1.12 10.22 -5.71
N ILE A 105 2.27 10.42 -5.09
CA ILE A 105 2.55 11.53 -4.18
C ILE A 105 3.66 12.37 -4.80
N LYS A 106 3.37 13.63 -5.09
CA LYS A 106 4.39 14.59 -5.55
C LYS A 106 4.67 15.61 -4.47
N THR A 107 5.94 15.90 -4.26
CA THR A 107 6.38 16.91 -3.30
C THR A 107 6.62 18.26 -3.99
N SER A 108 6.65 19.33 -3.20
CA SER A 108 6.99 20.67 -3.73
C SER A 108 8.45 20.80 -4.17
N SER A 109 9.32 19.87 -3.80
CA SER A 109 10.70 19.78 -4.30
C SER A 109 10.81 19.05 -5.62
N GLY A 110 9.73 18.38 -6.07
CA GLY A 110 9.62 17.72 -7.36
C GLY A 110 9.72 16.20 -7.33
N GLU A 111 10.01 15.58 -6.19
CA GLU A 111 10.06 14.11 -6.09
C GLU A 111 8.67 13.51 -6.26
N THR A 112 8.61 12.37 -6.94
CA THR A 112 7.40 11.59 -7.17
C THR A 112 7.54 10.20 -6.54
N PHE A 113 6.62 9.88 -5.65
CA PHE A 113 6.52 8.59 -4.97
C PHE A 113 5.29 7.83 -5.46
N LEU A 114 5.41 6.51 -5.57
CA LEU A 114 4.32 5.60 -5.90
C LEU A 114 4.19 4.59 -4.74
N THR A 115 2.99 4.46 -4.16
CA THR A 115 2.74 3.53 -3.05
C THR A 115 2.01 2.29 -3.55
N ASP A 116 2.39 1.12 -3.05
CA ASP A 116 1.73 -0.18 -3.25
C ASP A 116 1.07 -0.35 -4.63
N PRO A 117 1.81 -0.16 -5.75
CA PRO A 117 1.24 -0.21 -7.08
C PRO A 117 0.88 -1.63 -7.47
N VAL A 118 -0.42 -1.94 -7.54
CA VAL A 118 -0.95 -3.17 -8.08
C VAL A 118 -1.94 -2.84 -9.20
N PHE A 119 -1.47 -2.99 -10.44
CA PHE A 119 -2.21 -2.72 -11.67
C PHE A 119 -2.86 -4.00 -12.22
N ASN A 120 -2.15 -5.11 -12.13
CA ASN A 120 -2.57 -6.42 -12.61
C ASN A 120 -3.36 -7.22 -11.57
N ASP A 121 -3.84 -8.38 -11.97
CA ASP A 121 -4.39 -9.38 -11.07
C ASP A 121 -3.30 -9.92 -10.13
N PHE A 122 -3.73 -10.59 -9.07
CA PHE A 122 -2.81 -11.19 -8.09
C PHE A 122 -1.77 -12.11 -8.74
N ASP A 123 -0.60 -12.20 -8.13
CA ASP A 123 0.42 -13.16 -8.52
C ASP A 123 -0.08 -14.61 -8.42
N TRP A 124 0.54 -15.51 -9.22
CA TRP A 124 0.33 -16.94 -9.06
C TRP A 124 0.70 -17.39 -7.63
N PRO A 125 -0.05 -18.29 -6.98
CA PRO A 125 -1.15 -19.11 -7.53
C PRO A 125 -2.54 -18.50 -7.34
N VAL A 126 -2.68 -17.32 -6.75
CA VAL A 126 -3.96 -16.75 -6.32
C VAL A 126 -4.84 -16.38 -7.50
N ASN A 127 -4.29 -15.74 -8.52
CA ASN A 127 -5.02 -15.40 -9.74
C ASN A 127 -5.61 -16.66 -10.41
N TRP A 128 -4.84 -17.76 -10.45
CA TRP A 128 -5.32 -19.03 -11.00
C TRP A 128 -6.45 -19.62 -10.16
N LEU A 129 -6.32 -19.60 -8.83
CA LEU A 129 -7.36 -20.10 -7.93
C LEU A 129 -8.65 -19.28 -8.06
N PHE A 130 -8.55 -17.96 -8.08
CA PHE A 130 -9.70 -17.07 -8.27
C PHE A 130 -10.39 -17.26 -9.61
N SER A 131 -9.63 -17.52 -10.68
CA SER A 131 -10.22 -17.83 -11.99
C SER A 131 -11.05 -19.11 -12.00
N LEU A 132 -10.75 -20.07 -11.11
CA LEU A 132 -11.49 -21.33 -10.99
C LEU A 132 -12.75 -21.22 -10.12
N VAL A 133 -12.70 -20.43 -9.05
CA VAL A 133 -13.78 -20.38 -8.05
C VAL A 133 -14.65 -19.12 -8.17
N GLY A 134 -14.35 -18.23 -9.10
CA GLY A 134 -15.07 -16.98 -9.26
C GLY A 134 -14.87 -16.01 -8.08
N GLY A 135 -13.63 -15.96 -7.55
CA GLY A 135 -13.26 -15.10 -6.43
C GLY A 135 -13.51 -13.61 -6.69
N GLU A 136 -13.40 -12.82 -5.64
CA GLU A 136 -13.58 -11.37 -5.70
C GLU A 136 -12.59 -10.75 -6.69
N GLN A 137 -13.13 -9.95 -7.60
CA GLN A 137 -12.36 -9.25 -8.61
C GLN A 137 -12.63 -7.76 -8.49
N ARG A 138 -11.63 -6.95 -8.81
CA ARG A 138 -11.85 -5.52 -8.98
C ARG A 138 -12.88 -5.27 -10.08
N LYS A 139 -13.76 -4.31 -9.87
CA LYS A 139 -14.73 -3.91 -10.89
C LYS A 139 -14.10 -3.08 -12.00
N VAL A 140 -13.01 -2.41 -11.70
CA VAL A 140 -12.26 -1.54 -12.61
C VAL A 140 -10.78 -1.85 -12.47
N ASN A 141 -10.12 -2.12 -13.59
CA ASN A 141 -8.66 -2.23 -13.61
C ASN A 141 -8.03 -0.84 -13.57
N VAL A 142 -6.86 -0.76 -12.95
CA VAL A 142 -6.01 0.42 -13.00
C VAL A 142 -4.97 0.19 -14.08
N GLU A 143 -4.94 1.06 -15.07
CA GLU A 143 -3.94 0.96 -16.13
C GLU A 143 -2.65 1.68 -15.71
N PRO A 144 -1.49 1.05 -15.89
CA PRO A 144 -0.22 1.70 -15.64
C PRO A 144 -0.01 2.84 -16.66
N ASP A 145 0.25 4.03 -16.13
CA ASP A 145 0.59 5.21 -16.95
C ASP A 145 2.11 5.26 -17.17
N PRO A 146 2.61 5.08 -18.41
CA PRO A 146 4.05 5.06 -18.69
C PRO A 146 4.76 6.38 -18.31
N GLU A 147 4.11 7.54 -18.49
CA GLU A 147 4.69 8.83 -18.12
C GLU A 147 4.83 8.96 -16.61
N LEU A 148 3.85 8.46 -15.87
CA LEU A 148 3.89 8.43 -14.41
C LEU A 148 4.99 7.49 -13.92
N ILE A 149 5.07 6.28 -14.48
CA ILE A 149 6.12 5.31 -14.15
C ILE A 149 7.50 5.93 -14.41
N ASP A 150 7.67 6.58 -15.55
CA ASP A 150 8.93 7.23 -15.92
C ASP A 150 9.28 8.41 -15.00
N ALA A 151 8.29 9.12 -14.49
CA ALA A 151 8.48 10.23 -13.55
C ALA A 151 8.70 9.78 -12.09
N THR A 152 8.53 8.49 -11.75
CA THR A 152 8.64 8.00 -10.39
C THR A 152 10.09 7.92 -9.93
N ASP A 153 10.41 8.57 -8.81
CA ASP A 153 11.73 8.53 -8.18
C ASP A 153 11.87 7.34 -7.24
N ALA A 154 10.81 7.03 -6.49
CA ALA A 154 10.78 5.87 -5.62
C ALA A 154 9.41 5.23 -5.50
N VAL A 155 9.41 3.89 -5.39
CA VAL A 155 8.24 3.07 -5.07
C VAL A 155 8.32 2.64 -3.63
N LEU A 156 7.23 2.80 -2.88
CA LEU A 156 7.11 2.46 -1.47
C LEU A 156 6.16 1.28 -1.31
N TYR A 157 6.67 0.11 -0.96
CA TYR A 157 5.83 -1.05 -0.63
C TYR A 157 5.62 -1.14 0.88
N SER A 158 4.36 -1.28 1.31
CA SER A 158 4.02 -1.41 2.73
C SER A 158 4.26 -2.82 3.28
N HIS A 159 3.89 -3.85 2.53
CA HIS A 159 4.03 -5.26 2.91
C HIS A 159 3.83 -6.20 1.71
N ILE A 160 3.87 -7.53 1.94
CA ILE A 160 3.90 -8.52 0.83
C ILE A 160 2.54 -9.04 0.37
N HIS A 161 1.42 -8.64 0.96
CA HIS A 161 0.12 -9.18 0.55
C HIS A 161 -0.13 -8.98 -0.95
N TYR A 162 -1.00 -9.82 -1.53
CA TYR A 162 -1.19 -9.89 -2.98
C TYR A 162 -1.80 -8.64 -3.59
N ASP A 163 -2.58 -7.90 -2.81
CA ASP A 163 -3.23 -6.64 -3.19
C ASP A 163 -2.34 -5.40 -2.98
N HIS A 164 -1.11 -5.58 -2.48
CA HIS A 164 -0.12 -4.52 -2.27
C HIS A 164 1.18 -4.73 -3.04
N PHE A 165 1.54 -5.98 -3.31
CA PHE A 165 2.81 -6.34 -3.95
C PHE A 165 2.56 -7.32 -5.09
N ASN A 166 2.95 -6.95 -6.32
CA ASN A 166 2.79 -7.77 -7.50
C ASN A 166 4.07 -7.79 -8.33
N LYS A 167 4.57 -8.99 -8.66
CA LYS A 167 5.85 -9.16 -9.37
C LYS A 167 5.80 -8.68 -10.81
N SER A 168 4.68 -8.89 -11.51
CA SER A 168 4.52 -8.44 -12.90
C SER A 168 4.42 -6.91 -12.99
N ASP A 169 3.87 -6.25 -11.95
CA ASP A 169 3.86 -4.79 -11.87
C ASP A 169 5.25 -4.23 -11.61
N ILE A 170 6.05 -4.90 -10.76
CA ILE A 170 7.47 -4.54 -10.55
C ILE A 170 8.25 -4.65 -11.87
N GLU A 171 8.01 -5.69 -12.66
CA GLU A 171 8.64 -5.85 -13.98
C GLU A 171 8.21 -4.74 -14.96
N THR A 172 6.95 -4.31 -14.91
CA THR A 172 6.40 -3.20 -15.72
C THR A 172 7.00 -1.86 -15.30
N ILE A 173 7.08 -1.58 -14.00
CA ILE A 173 7.69 -0.37 -13.44
C ILE A 173 9.21 -0.35 -13.74
N GLY A 174 9.86 -1.50 -13.66
CA GLY A 174 11.24 -1.70 -14.03
C GLY A 174 12.23 -1.20 -12.97
N ARG A 175 13.47 -1.02 -13.40
CA ARG A 175 14.62 -0.74 -12.51
C ARG A 175 14.94 0.74 -12.31
N LYS A 176 14.22 1.66 -12.96
CA LYS A 176 14.54 3.09 -12.94
C LYS A 176 14.33 3.71 -11.56
N PRO A 177 13.16 3.52 -10.89
CA PRO A 177 12.96 4.08 -9.55
C PRO A 177 13.76 3.31 -8.50
N GLY A 178 14.02 3.96 -7.38
CA GLY A 178 14.41 3.26 -6.15
C GLY A 178 13.22 2.55 -5.53
N TYR A 179 13.44 1.42 -4.87
CA TYR A 179 12.40 0.71 -4.13
C TYR A 179 12.70 0.78 -2.64
N LEU A 180 11.76 1.32 -1.86
CA LEU A 180 11.84 1.32 -0.40
C LEU A 180 10.83 0.30 0.12
N VAL A 181 11.32 -0.65 0.89
CA VAL A 181 10.53 -1.81 1.30
C VAL A 181 10.79 -2.18 2.77
N PRO A 182 9.86 -2.91 3.41
CA PRO A 182 10.10 -3.52 4.72
C PRO A 182 11.25 -4.53 4.69
N LEU A 183 11.76 -4.88 5.87
CA LEU A 183 12.82 -5.88 6.01
C LEU A 183 12.40 -7.24 5.46
N ASN A 184 13.28 -7.88 4.74
CA ASN A 184 13.19 -9.17 4.05
C ASN A 184 12.29 -9.16 2.80
N LEU A 185 11.58 -8.09 2.47
CA LEU A 185 10.71 -8.05 1.29
C LEU A 185 11.50 -8.12 -0.02
N ALA A 186 12.76 -7.69 -0.02
CA ALA A 186 13.62 -7.75 -1.20
C ALA A 186 13.82 -9.16 -1.76
N ASP A 187 13.70 -10.20 -0.93
CA ASP A 187 13.86 -11.61 -1.33
C ASP A 187 12.76 -12.07 -2.31
N HIS A 188 11.63 -11.33 -2.36
CA HIS A 188 10.48 -11.65 -3.22
C HIS A 188 10.51 -10.92 -4.57
N PHE A 189 11.42 -9.96 -4.75
CA PHE A 189 11.50 -9.19 -5.98
C PHE A 189 11.95 -10.03 -7.18
N PRO A 190 11.40 -9.77 -8.38
CA PRO A 190 11.94 -10.34 -9.60
C PRO A 190 13.36 -9.80 -9.85
N SER A 191 14.21 -10.59 -10.50
CA SER A 191 15.61 -10.24 -10.80
C SER A 191 15.68 -9.27 -11.99
N ILE A 192 15.37 -8.00 -11.77
CA ILE A 192 15.33 -6.95 -12.80
C ILE A 192 16.49 -5.96 -12.71
N GLY A 193 17.41 -6.13 -11.76
CA GLY A 193 18.48 -5.17 -11.51
C GLY A 193 18.02 -3.91 -10.78
N ALA A 194 16.97 -4.03 -9.97
CA ALA A 194 16.42 -2.92 -9.19
C ALA A 194 17.35 -2.50 -8.04
N ASN A 195 17.27 -1.22 -7.67
CA ASN A 195 17.91 -0.68 -6.47
C ASN A 195 16.89 -0.70 -5.31
N ILE A 196 17.06 -1.64 -4.38
CA ILE A 196 16.14 -1.90 -3.29
C ILE A 196 16.78 -1.49 -1.96
N THR A 197 16.06 -0.71 -1.16
CA THR A 197 16.48 -0.36 0.19
C THR A 197 15.45 -0.90 1.18
N GLU A 198 15.86 -1.86 2.00
CA GLU A 198 15.05 -2.37 3.10
C GLU A 198 15.20 -1.47 4.32
N LEU A 199 14.09 -1.03 4.89
CA LEU A 199 14.04 -0.16 6.05
C LEU A 199 13.25 -0.81 7.19
N GLY A 200 13.90 -0.99 8.34
CA GLY A 200 13.21 -1.28 9.60
C GLY A 200 12.56 -0.03 10.17
N TRP A 201 11.63 -0.18 11.12
CA TRP A 201 10.91 0.95 11.72
C TRP A 201 11.87 2.01 12.27
N PHE A 202 11.49 3.27 12.06
CA PHE A 202 12.24 4.47 12.44
C PHE A 202 13.56 4.67 11.69
N SER A 203 13.81 3.88 10.65
CA SER A 203 14.92 4.11 9.72
C SER A 203 14.46 4.94 8.54
N SER A 204 15.34 5.76 8.01
CA SER A 204 15.01 6.73 6.96
C SER A 204 15.95 6.62 5.77
N LYS A 205 15.45 6.98 4.61
CA LYS A 205 16.20 7.15 3.37
C LYS A 205 15.91 8.52 2.76
N LYS A 206 16.93 9.23 2.38
CA LYS A 206 16.79 10.47 1.62
C LYS A 206 16.59 10.17 0.14
N ILE A 207 15.55 10.76 -0.47
CA ILE A 207 15.24 10.74 -1.90
C ILE A 207 15.09 12.20 -2.32
N GLY A 208 16.00 12.70 -3.16
CA GLY A 208 16.04 14.13 -3.46
C GLY A 208 16.16 14.98 -2.18
N ASP A 209 15.23 15.90 -1.99
CA ASP A 209 15.13 16.73 -0.78
C ASP A 209 14.16 16.17 0.27
N SER A 210 13.49 15.07 -0.05
CA SER A 210 12.57 14.38 0.86
C SER A 210 13.27 13.36 1.74
N LEU A 211 12.82 13.22 2.99
CA LEU A 211 13.21 12.14 3.90
C LEU A 211 12.05 11.17 4.02
N VAL A 212 12.25 9.93 3.60
CA VAL A 212 11.25 8.85 3.70
C VAL A 212 11.61 7.93 4.85
N THR A 213 10.73 7.82 5.82
CA THR A 213 10.92 7.05 7.04
C THR A 213 9.95 5.89 7.13
N ALA A 214 10.44 4.68 7.37
CA ALA A 214 9.62 3.55 7.74
C ALA A 214 9.11 3.74 9.18
N VAL A 215 7.79 3.69 9.38
CA VAL A 215 7.17 3.81 10.70
C VAL A 215 6.27 2.60 10.98
N PRO A 216 5.95 2.31 12.25
CA PRO A 216 5.13 1.15 12.59
C PRO A 216 3.76 1.18 11.94
N ALA A 217 3.27 -0.01 11.57
CA ALA A 217 1.87 -0.32 11.31
C ALA A 217 1.49 -1.54 12.15
N HIS A 218 0.20 -1.73 12.41
CA HIS A 218 -0.32 -2.86 13.17
C HIS A 218 -0.97 -3.87 12.22
N HIS A 219 -0.13 -4.75 11.66
CA HIS A 219 -0.53 -5.66 10.59
C HIS A 219 0.24 -6.98 10.67
N PHE A 220 0.29 -7.69 9.58
CA PHE A 220 1.11 -8.88 9.37
C PHE A 220 1.56 -8.91 7.92
N SER A 221 2.54 -9.76 7.61
CA SER A 221 3.07 -9.90 6.26
C SER A 221 3.18 -11.37 5.92
N SER A 222 2.30 -11.87 5.06
CA SER A 222 2.24 -13.29 4.71
C SER A 222 1.53 -13.51 3.38
N ARG A 223 1.99 -14.50 2.61
CA ARG A 223 1.34 -14.97 1.37
C ARG A 223 0.79 -16.39 1.48
N THR A 224 0.43 -16.82 2.68
CA THR A 224 -0.03 -18.19 2.94
C THR A 224 -1.49 -18.39 2.56
N LEU A 225 -1.82 -18.48 1.29
CA LEU A 225 -3.15 -18.94 0.85
C LEU A 225 -3.25 -20.47 0.72
N VAL A 226 -2.13 -21.14 0.59
CA VAL A 226 -2.05 -22.61 0.54
C VAL A 226 -0.93 -23.05 1.47
N PRO A 227 -1.23 -23.41 2.74
CA PRO A 227 -0.24 -23.77 3.76
C PRO A 227 0.75 -24.86 3.35
N PHE A 228 0.39 -25.67 2.35
CA PHE A 228 1.21 -26.78 1.85
C PHE A 228 2.26 -26.35 0.80
N ILE A 229 2.10 -25.16 0.20
CA ILE A 229 2.97 -24.68 -0.89
C ILE A 229 3.83 -23.51 -0.43
N TYR A 230 3.35 -22.75 0.57
CA TYR A 230 3.98 -21.53 1.04
C TYR A 230 3.93 -21.46 2.57
N GLU A 231 5.04 -21.71 3.22
CA GLU A 231 5.20 -21.41 4.63
C GLU A 231 5.74 -19.98 4.77
N ASP A 232 4.88 -19.01 4.59
CA ASP A 232 5.19 -17.66 5.01
C ASP A 232 4.67 -17.47 6.44
N ASN A 233 5.58 -17.22 7.33
CA ASN A 233 5.35 -17.16 8.77
C ASN A 233 5.68 -15.80 9.33
N ASN A 234 5.27 -14.68 8.69
CA ASN A 234 5.67 -13.34 9.05
C ASN A 234 7.19 -13.18 9.15
N LYS A 235 7.91 -13.81 8.22
CA LYS A 235 9.35 -13.63 8.07
C LYS A 235 9.70 -12.33 7.40
N ASP A 236 8.73 -11.72 6.71
CA ASP A 236 8.79 -10.40 6.14
C ASP A 236 8.16 -9.39 7.09
N SER A 237 8.69 -8.20 7.08
CA SER A 237 8.17 -7.09 7.88
C SER A 237 7.06 -6.34 7.14
N TRP A 238 6.50 -5.33 7.79
CA TRP A 238 5.53 -4.38 7.24
C TRP A 238 5.81 -2.99 7.77
N ASN A 239 5.49 -1.96 6.97
CA ASN A 239 5.73 -0.55 7.30
C ASN A 239 4.53 0.31 6.90
N ALA A 240 4.27 1.37 7.68
CA ALA A 240 3.75 2.61 7.16
C ALA A 240 4.92 3.51 6.71
N TRP A 241 4.65 4.51 5.88
CA TRP A 241 5.66 5.41 5.33
C TRP A 241 5.36 6.87 5.68
N LEU A 242 6.32 7.53 6.31
CA LEU A 242 6.28 8.96 6.56
C LEU A 242 7.21 9.67 5.59
N ILE A 243 6.67 10.61 4.81
CA ILE A 243 7.42 11.45 3.88
C ILE A 243 7.50 12.85 4.47
N GLU A 244 8.71 13.32 4.70
CA GLU A 244 9.00 14.68 5.16
C GLU A 244 9.62 15.48 4.02
N ASN A 245 9.03 16.62 3.66
CA ASN A 245 9.54 17.54 2.65
C ASN A 245 9.30 18.98 3.07
N LYS A 246 10.35 19.80 3.13
CA LYS A 246 10.29 21.22 3.51
C LYS A 246 9.50 21.50 4.79
N GLY A 247 9.63 20.65 5.79
CA GLY A 247 8.95 20.81 7.08
C GLY A 247 7.45 20.44 7.06
N LYS A 248 7.00 19.80 5.99
CA LYS A 248 5.67 19.20 5.85
C LYS A 248 5.76 17.68 5.87
N THR A 249 4.70 17.03 6.34
CA THR A 249 4.65 15.60 6.55
C THR A 249 3.43 14.96 5.88
N LEU A 250 3.65 13.81 5.22
CA LEU A 250 2.60 12.96 4.70
C LEU A 250 2.82 11.54 5.23
N LEU A 251 1.79 10.95 5.81
CA LEU A 251 1.78 9.56 6.24
C LEU A 251 0.93 8.70 5.30
N PHE A 252 1.52 7.70 4.68
CA PHE A 252 0.83 6.57 4.06
C PHE A 252 0.86 5.40 5.03
N ALA A 253 -0.30 5.03 5.58
CA ALA A 253 -0.37 4.05 6.65
C ALA A 253 -0.14 2.61 6.19
N GLY A 254 -0.30 2.30 4.88
CA GLY A 254 -0.43 0.91 4.44
C GLY A 254 -1.63 0.25 5.11
N ASP A 255 -1.71 -1.07 5.06
CA ASP A 255 -2.71 -1.80 5.83
C ASP A 255 -2.33 -1.82 7.31
N THR A 256 -3.31 -1.50 8.15
CA THR A 256 -3.12 -1.45 9.60
C THR A 256 -4.44 -1.55 10.36
N GLY A 257 -4.43 -2.26 11.46
CA GLY A 257 -5.40 -2.09 12.54
C GLY A 257 -5.09 -0.86 13.38
N TYR A 258 -6.03 -0.46 14.22
CA TYR A 258 -5.81 0.61 15.20
C TYR A 258 -5.04 0.09 16.41
N SER A 259 -3.98 0.80 16.80
CA SER A 259 -3.26 0.57 18.06
C SER A 259 -2.49 1.82 18.51
N GLU A 260 -1.80 1.73 19.65
CA GLU A 260 -1.00 2.84 20.20
C GLU A 260 0.14 3.33 19.29
N HIS A 261 0.46 2.62 18.21
CA HIS A 261 1.52 3.02 17.29
C HIS A 261 1.27 4.39 16.66
N PHE A 262 0.02 4.80 16.44
CA PHE A 262 -0.31 6.13 15.93
C PHE A 262 0.11 7.24 16.90
N LYS A 263 -0.10 7.05 18.21
CA LYS A 263 0.40 7.98 19.25
C LYS A 263 1.93 8.00 19.32
N VAL A 264 2.57 6.84 19.10
CA VAL A 264 4.05 6.76 19.06
C VAL A 264 4.58 7.55 17.86
N ILE A 265 3.93 7.46 16.69
CA ILE A 265 4.29 8.24 15.50
C ILE A 265 4.13 9.74 15.78
N ASN A 266 2.96 10.18 16.28
CA ASN A 266 2.72 11.60 16.61
C ASN A 266 3.72 12.12 17.65
N LYS A 267 3.97 11.37 18.71
CA LYS A 267 4.95 11.78 19.74
C LYS A 267 6.34 11.99 19.18
N ARG A 268 6.71 11.23 18.15
CA ARG A 268 8.05 11.26 17.57
C ARG A 268 8.22 12.29 16.47
N TYR A 269 7.20 12.48 15.64
CA TYR A 269 7.28 13.30 14.42
C TYR A 269 6.38 14.55 14.47
N GLY A 270 5.54 14.67 15.50
CA GLY A 270 4.58 15.77 15.62
C GLY A 270 3.32 15.54 14.81
N ASP A 271 2.57 16.63 14.60
CA ASP A 271 1.32 16.61 13.84
C ASP A 271 1.56 16.30 12.37
N ILE A 272 0.68 15.51 11.76
CA ILE A 272 0.82 15.10 10.37
C ILE A 272 -0.02 16.01 9.47
N ASP A 273 0.62 16.59 8.44
CA ASP A 273 -0.10 17.50 7.52
C ASP A 273 -1.09 16.74 6.64
N VAL A 274 -0.71 15.55 6.10
CA VAL A 274 -1.59 14.72 5.26
C VAL A 274 -1.52 13.27 5.72
N CYS A 275 -2.69 12.67 6.02
CA CYS A 275 -2.80 11.27 6.40
C CYS A 275 -3.58 10.49 5.34
N LEU A 276 -2.97 9.48 4.74
CA LEU A 276 -3.60 8.48 3.89
C LEU A 276 -3.88 7.25 4.74
N LEU A 277 -5.13 7.09 5.22
CA LEU A 277 -5.50 6.03 6.17
C LEU A 277 -6.53 5.07 5.56
N PRO A 278 -6.36 3.74 5.72
CA PRO A 278 -7.32 2.75 5.26
C PRO A 278 -8.60 2.79 6.09
N ILE A 279 -9.73 2.54 5.42
CA ILE A 279 -11.06 2.50 6.06
C ILE A 279 -11.86 1.25 5.68
N ALA A 280 -11.25 0.28 4.99
CA ALA A 280 -11.91 -0.86 4.37
C ALA A 280 -11.32 -2.20 4.84
N SER A 281 -11.92 -3.30 4.40
CA SER A 281 -11.46 -4.67 4.67
C SER A 281 -11.41 -5.04 6.16
N TYR A 282 -12.26 -4.46 6.97
CA TYR A 282 -12.25 -4.61 8.44
C TYR A 282 -13.18 -5.71 8.97
N TYR A 283 -13.90 -6.41 8.11
CA TYR A 283 -14.88 -7.40 8.54
C TYR A 283 -14.77 -8.70 7.74
N SER A 284 -14.86 -9.80 8.46
CA SER A 284 -15.14 -11.13 7.91
C SER A 284 -16.15 -11.79 8.83
N GLU A 285 -17.15 -12.47 8.26
CA GLU A 285 -18.14 -13.24 9.04
C GLU A 285 -17.47 -14.38 9.81
N GLU A 286 -16.45 -14.99 9.23
CA GLU A 286 -15.73 -16.13 9.81
C GLU A 286 -14.77 -15.70 10.93
N SER A 287 -14.18 -14.50 10.86
CA SER A 287 -13.16 -14.04 11.79
C SER A 287 -13.22 -12.53 12.03
N PRO A 288 -14.36 -12.00 12.52
CA PRO A 288 -14.59 -10.55 12.58
C PRO A 288 -13.57 -9.82 13.48
N GLU A 289 -13.15 -10.43 14.60
CA GLU A 289 -12.16 -9.84 15.50
C GLU A 289 -10.76 -9.78 14.87
N TRP A 290 -10.40 -10.79 14.07
CA TRP A 290 -9.12 -10.84 13.40
C TRP A 290 -9.01 -9.77 12.31
N TYR A 291 -10.03 -9.63 11.46
CA TYR A 291 -10.00 -8.63 10.40
C TYR A 291 -9.88 -7.23 10.95
N ARG A 292 -10.67 -6.87 11.95
CA ARG A 292 -10.57 -5.58 12.62
C ARG A 292 -9.23 -5.38 13.36
N TYR A 293 -8.59 -6.44 13.81
CA TYR A 293 -7.29 -6.38 14.47
C TYR A 293 -6.18 -5.90 13.53
N VAL A 294 -6.28 -6.23 12.25
CA VAL A 294 -5.27 -5.92 11.22
C VAL A 294 -5.71 -4.88 10.19
N HIS A 295 -6.99 -4.50 10.19
CA HIS A 295 -7.56 -3.46 9.34
C HIS A 295 -8.48 -2.55 10.17
N MET A 296 -8.38 -1.25 10.02
CA MET A 296 -9.19 -0.29 10.75
C MET A 296 -10.63 -0.26 10.27
N THR A 297 -11.59 -0.20 11.21
CA THR A 297 -12.92 0.29 10.88
C THR A 297 -12.86 1.78 10.53
N PRO A 298 -13.86 2.34 9.83
CA PRO A 298 -13.95 3.78 9.62
C PRO A 298 -13.83 4.61 10.90
N GLU A 299 -14.40 4.14 12.01
CA GLU A 299 -14.31 4.80 13.32
C GLU A 299 -12.90 4.73 13.91
N ASP A 300 -12.24 3.58 13.74
CA ASP A 300 -10.85 3.42 14.18
C ASP A 300 -9.93 4.36 13.39
N ALA A 301 -10.20 4.55 12.08
CA ALA A 301 -9.45 5.48 11.25
C ALA A 301 -9.65 6.95 11.65
N LEU A 302 -10.87 7.33 12.08
CA LEU A 302 -11.13 8.65 12.66
C LEU A 302 -10.37 8.85 13.98
N ALA A 303 -10.30 7.80 14.82
CA ALA A 303 -9.51 7.84 16.06
C ALA A 303 -8.01 7.92 15.76
N ALA A 304 -7.51 7.17 14.77
CA ALA A 304 -6.12 7.23 14.32
C ALA A 304 -5.76 8.64 13.79
N ALA A 305 -6.64 9.25 13.01
CA ALA A 305 -6.45 10.62 12.52
C ALA A 305 -6.39 11.63 13.67
N ALA A 306 -7.18 11.43 14.73
CA ALA A 306 -7.11 12.27 15.94
C ALA A 306 -5.80 12.04 16.71
N ASP A 307 -5.37 10.80 16.91
CA ASP A 307 -4.10 10.48 17.59
C ASP A 307 -2.87 11.04 16.85
N LEU A 308 -2.93 11.12 15.51
CA LEU A 308 -1.90 11.70 14.66
C LEU A 308 -1.98 13.22 14.57
N ASN A 309 -3.04 13.86 15.07
CA ASN A 309 -3.38 15.25 14.80
C ASN A 309 -3.33 15.58 13.30
N CYS A 310 -3.95 14.73 12.47
CA CYS A 310 -3.99 14.93 11.02
C CYS A 310 -4.67 16.26 10.67
N LYS A 311 -4.05 17.05 9.81
CA LYS A 311 -4.69 18.27 9.25
C LYS A 311 -5.61 17.94 8.10
N VAL A 312 -5.14 17.07 7.19
CA VAL A 312 -5.91 16.54 6.07
C VAL A 312 -5.96 15.03 6.18
N PHE A 313 -7.16 14.46 6.06
CA PHE A 313 -7.39 13.01 6.07
C PHE A 313 -8.00 12.57 4.74
N ILE A 314 -7.28 11.76 4.00
CA ILE A 314 -7.70 11.11 2.76
C ILE A 314 -7.95 9.63 3.08
N PRO A 315 -9.21 9.18 3.19
CA PRO A 315 -9.54 7.77 3.39
C PRO A 315 -9.33 6.98 2.10
N TRP A 316 -8.96 5.70 2.22
CA TRP A 316 -8.75 4.82 1.07
C TRP A 316 -9.08 3.35 1.38
N GLY A 317 -8.93 2.47 0.39
CA GLY A 317 -9.21 1.04 0.47
C GLY A 317 -10.62 0.66 -0.02
N TYR A 318 -11.54 1.64 -0.12
CA TYR A 318 -12.83 1.48 -0.80
C TYR A 318 -12.67 1.64 -2.31
N GLY A 319 -13.78 1.57 -3.04
CA GLY A 319 -13.82 1.93 -4.46
C GLY A 319 -13.95 0.75 -5.41
N ASN A 320 -14.04 1.08 -6.70
CA ASN A 320 -14.28 0.09 -7.75
C ASN A 320 -13.00 -0.67 -8.13
N ALA A 321 -11.84 -0.07 -7.89
CA ALA A 321 -10.53 -0.66 -8.11
C ALA A 321 -9.97 -1.40 -6.87
N SER A 322 -10.75 -1.49 -5.80
CA SER A 322 -10.44 -2.31 -4.63
C SER A 322 -10.96 -3.74 -4.80
N TRP A 323 -10.31 -4.71 -4.16
CA TRP A 323 -10.78 -6.11 -4.16
C TRP A 323 -12.01 -6.35 -3.29
N GLY A 324 -12.43 -5.39 -2.46
CA GLY A 324 -13.65 -5.45 -1.66
C GLY A 324 -13.63 -6.50 -0.54
N LEU A 325 -12.45 -6.94 -0.13
CA LEU A 325 -12.25 -7.98 0.88
C LEU A 325 -13.01 -7.70 2.18
N GLY A 326 -14.11 -8.42 2.41
CA GLY A 326 -14.95 -8.27 3.60
C GLY A 326 -15.89 -7.06 3.60
N ASP A 327 -15.97 -6.27 2.53
CA ASP A 327 -16.89 -5.13 2.42
C ASP A 327 -18.24 -5.53 1.79
N LEU A 328 -19.31 -4.87 2.20
CA LEU A 328 -20.68 -5.13 1.67
C LEU A 328 -20.82 -4.69 0.20
N SER A 329 -20.09 -3.66 -0.20
CA SER A 329 -20.03 -3.13 -1.56
C SER A 329 -18.76 -2.27 -1.72
N SER A 330 -18.42 -1.91 -2.96
CA SER A 330 -17.24 -1.09 -3.26
C SER A 330 -17.17 0.23 -2.46
N HIS A 331 -18.31 0.81 -2.09
CA HIS A 331 -18.35 2.09 -1.36
C HIS A 331 -19.02 1.97 0.03
N SER A 332 -19.24 0.76 0.55
CA SER A 332 -19.86 0.58 1.87
C SER A 332 -18.98 1.15 2.99
N ALA A 333 -17.68 0.95 2.91
CA ALA A 333 -16.72 1.51 3.87
C ALA A 333 -16.75 3.05 3.86
N LEU A 334 -16.77 3.68 2.67
CA LEU A 334 -16.91 5.14 2.54
C LEU A 334 -18.24 5.63 3.11
N THR A 335 -19.35 4.94 2.82
CA THR A 335 -20.68 5.26 3.38
C THR A 335 -20.63 5.28 4.90
N ARG A 336 -20.07 4.23 5.50
CA ARG A 336 -19.91 4.14 6.96
C ARG A 336 -18.99 5.23 7.49
N PHE A 337 -17.89 5.49 6.83
CA PHE A 337 -16.92 6.52 7.22
C PHE A 337 -17.58 7.91 7.31
N LEU A 338 -18.28 8.32 6.26
CA LEU A 338 -18.95 9.62 6.21
C LEU A 338 -20.06 9.74 7.27
N ASN A 339 -20.87 8.68 7.43
CA ASN A 339 -21.91 8.66 8.46
C ASN A 339 -21.31 8.76 9.87
N MET A 340 -20.17 8.13 10.11
CA MET A 340 -19.50 8.17 11.42
C MET A 340 -18.75 9.47 11.66
N ALA A 341 -18.12 10.03 10.64
CA ALA A 341 -17.47 11.34 10.74
C ALA A 341 -18.46 12.44 11.14
N GLU A 342 -19.68 12.38 10.60
CA GLU A 342 -20.77 13.30 10.99
C GLU A 342 -21.21 13.11 12.46
N LYS A 343 -21.19 11.87 12.97
CA LYS A 343 -21.62 11.56 14.35
C LYS A 343 -20.60 11.90 15.40
N VAL A 344 -19.31 11.56 15.16
CA VAL A 344 -18.25 11.71 16.17
C VAL A 344 -17.47 13.02 16.02
N GLY A 345 -17.55 13.63 14.84
CA GLY A 345 -16.76 14.79 14.48
C GLY A 345 -15.28 14.45 14.21
N THR A 346 -14.57 15.36 13.60
CA THR A 346 -13.12 15.29 13.40
C THR A 346 -12.55 16.70 13.26
N SER A 347 -11.34 16.91 13.73
CA SER A 347 -10.58 18.14 13.51
C SER A 347 -9.89 18.16 12.15
N ALA A 348 -9.69 16.97 11.54
CA ALA A 348 -9.06 16.86 10.24
C ALA A 348 -10.02 17.30 9.12
N GLU A 349 -9.49 17.98 8.11
CA GLU A 349 -10.21 18.21 6.87
C GLU A 349 -10.29 16.88 6.09
N ILE A 350 -11.51 16.35 5.92
CA ILE A 350 -11.74 15.12 5.16
C ILE A 350 -11.77 15.45 3.67
N VAL A 351 -10.98 14.73 2.91
CA VAL A 351 -10.89 14.85 1.45
C VAL A 351 -11.17 13.50 0.81
N ILE A 352 -12.27 13.40 0.08
CA ILE A 352 -12.70 12.17 -0.59
C ILE A 352 -12.28 12.21 -2.05
N LEU A 353 -11.56 11.19 -2.49
CA LEU A 353 -11.16 10.99 -3.88
C LEU A 353 -11.93 9.83 -4.50
N ASN A 354 -12.25 9.96 -5.78
CA ASN A 354 -12.54 8.79 -6.62
C ASN A 354 -11.24 8.32 -7.28
N GLU A 355 -11.22 7.09 -7.75
CA GLU A 355 -10.06 6.54 -8.45
C GLU A 355 -9.71 7.41 -9.67
N GLY A 356 -8.43 7.68 -9.85
CA GLY A 356 -7.88 8.54 -10.91
C GLY A 356 -7.88 10.04 -10.57
N GLU A 357 -8.56 10.46 -9.50
CA GLU A 357 -8.58 11.86 -9.09
C GLU A 357 -7.30 12.27 -8.34
N SER A 358 -6.96 13.55 -8.51
CA SER A 358 -5.81 14.18 -7.86
C SER A 358 -6.20 15.47 -7.16
N LEU A 359 -5.44 15.80 -6.14
CA LEU A 359 -5.47 17.07 -5.41
C LEU A 359 -4.11 17.74 -5.46
#